data_8731f784ab52adf082c75cba60fae2ad
#
_entry.id   8731f784ab52adf082c75cba60fae2ad
#
_cell.length_a   1.000
_cell.length_b   1.000
_cell.length_c   1.000
_cell.angle_alpha   90.00
_cell.angle_beta   90.00
_cell.angle_gamma   90.00
#
_symmetry.space_group_name_H-M   'P 1'
#
loop_
_entity.id
_entity.type
_entity.pdbx_description
1 polymer ?
#
loop_
_entity_poly.entity_id
_entity_poly.type
_entity_poly.pdbx_seq_one_letter_code
_entity_poly.pdbx_strand_id
1 'polypeptide(L)'
;YIKALAAKYDTAGTTRTFHTTSGKEVALTGPYGWKIDQTAETDNLVLMAQTGINQEREVQFSQQAASHSGADWGNTYAEVDFGAQHVYMYENGALTWDAPCVTGNVSKNYTTPEGIYSLTYKQADRVLRGAKRADGTYEYESHVDYWMPFNGGIGFHDASWRSKFGGTIYQYSGSHGCINLPVDKAKLLYEKVYKGMPVLCHN
;
A
#
# COMPACT_ATOMS: atom_id res chain seq x y z
N TYR A 1 22.56 17.21 13.14
CA TYR A 1 22.22 17.84 11.87
C TYR A 1 21.38 16.89 10.99
N ILE A 2 21.83 15.70 10.65
CA ILE A 2 21.10 14.72 9.79
C ILE A 2 19.72 14.36 10.41
N LYS A 3 19.63 14.17 11.73
CA LYS A 3 18.35 13.94 12.40
C LYS A 3 17.36 15.11 12.20
N ALA A 4 17.83 16.34 12.16
CA ALA A 4 16.99 17.51 11.92
C ALA A 4 16.53 17.57 10.44
N LEU A 5 17.41 17.18 9.51
CA LEU A 5 17.03 17.05 8.08
C LEU A 5 15.97 15.95 7.89
N ALA A 6 16.17 14.77 8.49
CA ALA A 6 15.21 13.70 8.43
C ALA A 6 13.84 14.12 8.99
N ALA A 7 13.80 14.78 10.15
CA ALA A 7 12.57 15.30 10.74
C ALA A 7 11.83 16.33 9.85
N LYS A 8 12.56 17.01 8.94
CA LYS A 8 12.00 18.00 8.03
C LYS A 8 11.55 17.43 6.70
N TYR A 9 12.26 16.43 6.18
CA TYR A 9 12.11 15.96 4.81
C TYR A 9 11.59 14.52 4.67
N ASP A 10 11.62 13.71 5.74
CA ASP A 10 10.99 12.40 5.70
C ASP A 10 9.46 12.57 5.59
N THR A 11 8.86 11.83 4.65
CA THR A 11 7.41 11.81 4.48
C THR A 11 6.78 10.53 5.00
N ALA A 12 7.55 9.44 5.07
CA ALA A 12 7.10 8.17 5.67
C ALA A 12 6.66 8.38 7.13
N GLY A 13 5.43 7.93 7.45
CA GLY A 13 4.84 8.09 8.79
C GLY A 13 4.22 9.48 9.06
N THR A 14 4.28 10.41 8.12
CA THR A 14 3.61 11.73 8.25
C THR A 14 2.20 11.69 7.68
N THR A 15 1.35 12.63 8.10
CA THR A 15 0.01 12.81 7.55
C THR A 15 0.08 13.65 6.27
N ARG A 16 -0.58 13.19 5.22
CA ARG A 16 -0.64 13.84 3.91
C ARG A 16 -2.07 13.91 3.40
N THR A 17 -2.42 15.00 2.73
CA THR A 17 -3.75 15.17 2.12
C THR A 17 -3.80 14.43 0.79
N PHE A 18 -4.81 13.60 0.62
CA PHE A 18 -5.12 12.90 -0.61
C PHE A 18 -6.48 13.35 -1.17
N HIS A 19 -6.51 13.67 -2.46
CA HIS A 19 -7.74 13.98 -3.19
C HIS A 19 -8.23 12.69 -3.84
N THR A 20 -9.34 12.19 -3.35
CA THR A 20 -9.90 10.90 -3.76
C THR A 20 -10.55 10.97 -5.15
N THR A 21 -10.74 9.82 -5.79
CA THR A 21 -11.49 9.70 -7.06
C THR A 21 -12.92 10.23 -6.92
N SER A 22 -13.53 10.14 -5.74
CA SER A 22 -14.87 10.70 -5.46
C SER A 22 -14.87 12.22 -5.26
N GLY A 23 -13.71 12.90 -5.29
CA GLY A 23 -13.57 14.34 -5.11
C GLY A 23 -13.54 14.82 -3.66
N LYS A 24 -13.37 13.91 -2.68
CA LYS A 24 -13.16 14.26 -1.28
C LYS A 24 -11.68 14.51 -0.99
N GLU A 25 -11.39 15.27 0.07
CA GLU A 25 -10.08 15.35 0.67
C GLU A 25 -10.03 14.48 1.93
N VAL A 26 -9.02 13.61 2.02
CA VAL A 26 -8.78 12.77 3.18
C VAL A 26 -7.36 12.91 3.68
N ALA A 27 -7.16 12.84 5.00
CA ALA A 27 -5.85 12.88 5.64
C ALA A 27 -5.37 11.46 5.88
N LEU A 28 -4.30 11.04 5.21
CA LEU A 28 -3.75 9.69 5.31
C LEU A 28 -2.35 9.70 5.92
N THR A 29 -2.11 8.74 6.80
CA THR A 29 -0.79 8.47 7.39
C THR A 29 -0.43 7.02 7.09
N GLY A 30 0.83 6.74 6.83
CA GLY A 30 1.24 5.35 6.57
C GLY A 30 2.75 5.19 6.40
N PRO A 31 3.23 3.95 6.28
CA PRO A 31 4.66 3.67 6.19
C PRO A 31 5.28 4.07 4.84
N TYR A 32 4.48 4.32 3.80
CA TYR A 32 4.97 4.79 2.50
C TYR A 32 5.54 6.21 2.59
N GLY A 33 6.60 6.50 1.84
CA GLY A 33 7.18 7.84 1.74
C GLY A 33 8.69 7.81 1.68
N TRP A 34 9.30 8.98 1.61
CA TRP A 34 10.74 9.20 1.70
C TRP A 34 11.23 9.01 3.13
N LYS A 35 12.38 8.36 3.30
CA LYS A 35 13.06 8.24 4.58
C LYS A 35 14.56 8.28 4.39
N ILE A 36 15.22 9.28 4.98
CA ILE A 36 16.67 9.45 4.92
C ILE A 36 17.35 8.31 5.68
N ASP A 37 18.40 7.74 5.10
CA ASP A 37 19.32 6.87 5.83
C ASP A 37 20.24 7.71 6.71
N GLN A 38 19.83 7.93 7.96
CA GLN A 38 20.53 8.81 8.88
C GLN A 38 21.95 8.31 9.19
N THR A 39 22.18 7.00 9.18
CA THR A 39 23.50 6.42 9.43
C THR A 39 24.41 6.69 8.24
N ALA A 40 24.00 6.28 7.04
CA ALA A 40 24.79 6.49 5.83
C ALA A 40 25.08 7.99 5.58
N GLU A 41 24.08 8.85 5.79
CA GLU A 41 24.26 10.30 5.64
C GLU A 41 25.21 10.89 6.68
N THR A 42 25.20 10.40 7.92
CA THR A 42 26.14 10.84 8.95
C THR A 42 27.56 10.43 8.58
N ASP A 43 27.79 9.19 8.16
CA ASP A 43 29.08 8.68 7.76
C ASP A 43 29.66 9.47 6.56
N ASN A 44 28.82 9.74 5.56
CA ASN A 44 29.19 10.56 4.42
C ASN A 44 29.59 12.00 4.83
N LEU A 45 28.81 12.62 5.72
CA LEU A 45 29.10 13.98 6.19
C LEU A 45 30.41 14.03 6.98
N VAL A 46 30.66 13.04 7.84
CA VAL A 46 31.94 12.93 8.56
C VAL A 46 33.12 12.79 7.61
N LEU A 47 32.99 11.93 6.61
CA LEU A 47 34.04 11.74 5.59
C LEU A 47 34.32 13.04 4.81
N MET A 48 33.30 13.76 4.39
CA MET A 48 33.44 15.05 3.73
C MET A 48 34.14 16.08 4.62
N ALA A 49 33.80 16.14 5.90
CA ALA A 49 34.45 17.04 6.86
C ALA A 49 35.93 16.68 7.08
N GLN A 50 36.28 15.40 7.13
CA GLN A 50 37.66 14.92 7.29
C GLN A 50 38.53 15.17 6.05
N THR A 51 37.96 15.05 4.88
CA THR A 51 38.68 15.21 3.61
C THR A 51 38.73 16.65 3.13
N GLY A 52 37.89 17.53 3.65
CA GLY A 52 37.75 18.92 3.24
C GLY A 52 37.26 19.10 1.80
N ILE A 53 36.68 18.05 1.21
CA ILE A 53 36.17 18.06 -0.16
C ILE A 53 34.71 18.52 -0.16
N ASN A 54 34.44 19.61 -0.85
CA ASN A 54 33.06 20.03 -1.12
C ASN A 54 32.46 19.11 -2.22
N GLN A 55 31.29 18.56 -1.93
CA GLN A 55 30.57 17.69 -2.86
C GLN A 55 29.10 18.13 -2.96
N GLU A 56 28.59 18.11 -4.19
CA GLU A 56 27.16 18.09 -4.47
C GLU A 56 26.78 16.66 -4.80
N ARG A 57 25.83 16.08 -4.07
CA ARG A 57 25.45 14.68 -4.21
C ARG A 57 24.00 14.46 -3.80
N GLU A 58 23.44 13.36 -4.27
CA GLU A 58 22.14 12.88 -3.85
C GLU A 58 22.17 12.39 -2.40
N VAL A 59 21.08 12.62 -1.68
CA VAL A 59 20.86 12.12 -0.33
C VAL A 59 20.68 10.60 -0.35
N GLN A 60 21.27 9.92 0.63
CA GLN A 60 21.02 8.48 0.82
C GLN A 60 19.69 8.27 1.53
N PHE A 61 18.84 7.45 0.93
CA PHE A 61 17.54 7.09 1.50
C PHE A 61 17.51 5.62 1.89
N SER A 62 17.02 5.32 3.10
CA SER A 62 16.67 3.96 3.52
C SER A 62 15.34 3.50 2.92
N GLN A 63 14.48 4.46 2.50
CA GLN A 63 13.24 4.21 1.78
C GLN A 63 13.00 5.33 0.78
N GLN A 64 12.58 4.94 -0.42
CA GLN A 64 12.27 5.88 -1.50
C GLN A 64 10.77 5.88 -1.78
N ALA A 65 10.28 7.02 -2.28
CA ALA A 65 8.93 7.22 -2.79
C ALA A 65 8.96 7.55 -4.29
N ALA A 66 7.79 7.63 -4.92
CA ALA A 66 7.69 7.79 -6.37
C ALA A 66 8.05 9.20 -6.87
N SER A 67 7.91 10.23 -6.03
CA SER A 67 8.12 11.62 -6.44
C SER A 67 8.73 12.49 -5.34
N HIS A 68 9.59 13.44 -5.73
CA HIS A 68 10.05 14.55 -4.89
C HIS A 68 9.23 15.82 -5.08
N SER A 69 8.37 15.87 -6.10
CA SER A 69 7.53 17.03 -6.42
C SER A 69 6.05 16.70 -6.25
N GLY A 70 5.31 17.55 -5.52
CA GLY A 70 3.90 17.31 -5.23
C GLY A 70 3.70 16.18 -4.22
N ALA A 71 2.74 15.31 -4.49
CA ALA A 71 2.49 14.12 -3.66
C ALA A 71 3.60 13.08 -3.85
N ASP A 72 4.14 12.56 -2.75
CA ASP A 72 5.25 11.62 -2.78
C ASP A 72 4.90 10.27 -3.43
N TRP A 73 3.61 9.90 -3.50
CA TRP A 73 3.14 8.72 -4.24
C TRP A 73 3.08 8.93 -5.77
N GLY A 74 3.33 10.18 -6.25
CA GLY A 74 3.33 10.49 -7.69
C GLY A 74 1.96 10.30 -8.35
N ASN A 75 2.00 9.90 -9.62
CA ASN A 75 0.81 9.82 -10.48
C ASN A 75 0.45 8.37 -10.88
N THR A 76 1.14 7.37 -10.32
CA THR A 76 0.88 5.94 -10.56
C THR A 76 0.69 5.24 -9.22
N TYR A 77 -0.54 4.87 -8.90
CA TYR A 77 -0.92 4.29 -7.61
C TYR A 77 -2.25 3.53 -7.70
N ALA A 78 -2.52 2.69 -6.70
CA ALA A 78 -3.84 2.13 -6.47
C ALA A 78 -4.54 2.88 -5.33
N GLU A 79 -5.80 3.24 -5.53
CA GLU A 79 -6.70 3.81 -4.52
C GLU A 79 -7.72 2.76 -4.11
N VAL A 80 -7.96 2.59 -2.82
CA VAL A 80 -8.98 1.71 -2.26
C VAL A 80 -9.96 2.56 -1.46
N ASP A 81 -11.15 2.78 -2.01
CA ASP A 81 -12.25 3.48 -1.35
C ASP A 81 -13.14 2.47 -0.60
N PHE A 82 -13.06 2.50 0.73
CA PHE A 82 -13.84 1.59 1.60
C PHE A 82 -15.32 1.94 1.60
N GLY A 83 -15.66 3.21 1.50
CA GLY A 83 -17.05 3.68 1.44
C GLY A 83 -17.74 3.24 0.14
N ALA A 84 -17.05 3.37 -0.99
CA ALA A 84 -17.54 2.92 -2.29
C ALA A 84 -17.37 1.40 -2.52
N GLN A 85 -16.54 0.72 -1.71
CA GLN A 85 -16.12 -0.67 -1.94
C GLN A 85 -15.60 -0.86 -3.36
N HIS A 86 -14.65 0.01 -3.72
CA HIS A 86 -14.09 0.08 -5.07
C HIS A 86 -12.58 0.28 -5.04
N VAL A 87 -11.89 -0.25 -6.01
CA VAL A 87 -10.45 -0.04 -6.24
C VAL A 87 -10.27 0.67 -7.57
N TYR A 88 -9.43 1.69 -7.58
CA TYR A 88 -9.05 2.44 -8.77
C TYR A 88 -7.54 2.33 -8.99
N MET A 89 -7.10 2.18 -10.24
CA MET A 89 -5.70 2.17 -10.62
C MET A 89 -5.39 3.33 -11.55
N TYR A 90 -4.49 4.18 -11.10
CA TYR A 90 -3.97 5.30 -11.89
C TYR A 90 -2.58 4.97 -12.43
N GLU A 91 -2.37 5.25 -13.69
CA GLU A 91 -1.06 5.18 -14.36
C GLU A 91 -0.78 6.53 -15.04
N ASN A 92 0.28 7.20 -14.63
CA ASN A 92 0.65 8.52 -15.12
C ASN A 92 -0.49 9.57 -15.03
N GLY A 93 -1.28 9.50 -13.96
CA GLY A 93 -2.40 10.42 -13.70
C GLY A 93 -3.70 10.06 -14.41
N ALA A 94 -3.73 9.03 -15.25
CA ALA A 94 -4.93 8.55 -15.90
C ALA A 94 -5.52 7.33 -15.17
N LEU A 95 -6.83 7.30 -14.97
CA LEU A 95 -7.54 6.10 -14.50
C LEU A 95 -7.52 5.05 -15.62
N THR A 96 -6.82 3.93 -15.40
CA THR A 96 -6.61 2.89 -16.42
C THR A 96 -7.32 1.57 -16.09
N TRP A 97 -7.75 1.39 -14.86
CA TRP A 97 -8.48 0.21 -14.42
C TRP A 97 -9.26 0.52 -13.14
N ASP A 98 -10.39 -0.12 -13.00
CA ASP A 98 -11.16 -0.08 -11.75
C ASP A 98 -11.97 -1.37 -11.55
N ALA A 99 -12.37 -1.65 -10.31
CA ALA A 99 -13.22 -2.77 -9.98
C ALA A 99 -13.94 -2.61 -8.64
N PRO A 100 -15.17 -3.14 -8.51
CA PRO A 100 -15.78 -3.32 -7.20
C PRO A 100 -14.98 -4.35 -6.38
N CYS A 101 -14.92 -4.16 -5.07
CA CYS A 101 -14.19 -5.05 -4.17
C CYS A 101 -15.02 -5.42 -2.94
N VAL A 102 -14.48 -6.30 -2.10
CA VAL A 102 -14.96 -6.52 -0.74
C VAL A 102 -13.77 -6.43 0.20
N THR A 103 -13.80 -5.46 1.10
CA THR A 103 -12.75 -5.21 2.09
C THR A 103 -12.96 -6.01 3.39
N GLY A 104 -12.20 -5.71 4.42
CA GLY A 104 -12.26 -6.38 5.73
C GLY A 104 -13.61 -6.28 6.41
N ASN A 105 -13.98 -7.32 7.17
CA ASN A 105 -15.28 -7.48 7.81
C ASN A 105 -15.42 -6.57 9.04
N VAL A 106 -16.31 -5.59 8.97
CA VAL A 106 -16.55 -4.62 10.06
C VAL A 106 -17.13 -5.30 11.29
N SER A 107 -18.15 -6.17 11.13
CA SER A 107 -18.84 -6.80 12.27
C SER A 107 -17.94 -7.75 13.08
N LYS A 108 -16.82 -8.19 12.48
CA LYS A 108 -15.83 -9.07 13.12
C LYS A 108 -14.54 -8.34 13.52
N ASN A 109 -14.50 -7.01 13.42
CA ASN A 109 -13.29 -6.19 13.66
C ASN A 109 -12.09 -6.55 12.77
N TYR A 110 -12.32 -7.02 11.55
CA TYR A 110 -11.30 -7.30 10.54
C TYR A 110 -11.20 -6.20 9.49
N THR A 111 -11.48 -4.95 9.89
CA THR A 111 -11.44 -3.81 8.97
C THR A 111 -10.06 -3.67 8.30
N THR A 112 -10.07 -3.37 7.01
CA THR A 112 -8.85 -2.96 6.32
C THR A 112 -8.38 -1.62 6.89
N PRO A 113 -7.12 -1.46 7.32
CA PRO A 113 -6.63 -0.19 7.86
C PRO A 113 -6.50 0.87 6.76
N GLU A 114 -6.91 2.12 7.09
CA GLU A 114 -6.61 3.28 6.27
C GLU A 114 -5.10 3.57 6.27
N GLY A 115 -4.62 4.19 5.20
CA GLY A 115 -3.23 4.62 5.15
C GLY A 115 -2.61 4.63 3.76
N ILE A 116 -1.31 4.96 3.71
CA ILE A 116 -0.50 4.93 2.49
C ILE A 116 0.55 3.84 2.64
N TYR A 117 0.48 2.84 1.78
CA TYR A 117 1.30 1.62 1.82
C TYR A 117 2.10 1.45 0.53
N SER A 118 3.04 0.49 0.54
CA SER A 118 3.74 0.01 -0.66
C SER A 118 3.33 -1.40 -0.99
N LEU A 119 3.08 -1.70 -2.25
CA LEU A 119 2.96 -3.07 -2.70
C LEU A 119 4.32 -3.78 -2.51
N THR A 120 4.33 -4.86 -1.73
CA THR A 120 5.59 -5.51 -1.28
C THR A 120 6.16 -6.44 -2.33
N TYR A 121 5.30 -7.23 -2.96
CA TYR A 121 5.60 -8.17 -4.06
C TYR A 121 4.30 -8.58 -4.74
N LYS A 122 4.40 -9.39 -5.77
CA LYS A 122 3.26 -10.11 -6.34
C LYS A 122 3.63 -11.57 -6.57
N GLN A 123 2.66 -12.46 -6.38
CA GLN A 123 2.85 -13.90 -6.51
C GLN A 123 1.60 -14.54 -7.09
N ALA A 124 1.77 -15.37 -8.11
CA ALA A 124 0.69 -16.22 -8.61
C ALA A 124 0.64 -17.54 -7.80
N ASP A 125 -0.53 -18.18 -7.81
CA ASP A 125 -0.76 -19.52 -7.26
C ASP A 125 -0.31 -19.61 -5.79
N ARG A 126 -1.08 -18.99 -4.89
CA ARG A 126 -0.76 -18.96 -3.46
C ARG A 126 -1.91 -19.46 -2.59
N VAL A 127 -1.56 -20.19 -1.53
CA VAL A 127 -2.49 -20.51 -0.44
C VAL A 127 -2.34 -19.47 0.68
N LEU A 128 -3.38 -18.70 0.92
CA LEU A 128 -3.47 -17.76 2.04
C LEU A 128 -3.97 -18.52 3.27
N ARG A 129 -3.29 -18.34 4.41
CA ARG A 129 -3.62 -19.01 5.66
C ARG A 129 -3.90 -18.02 6.77
N GLY A 130 -4.96 -18.28 7.53
CA GLY A 130 -5.27 -17.58 8.77
C GLY A 130 -4.32 -17.97 9.92
N ALA A 131 -4.67 -17.55 11.14
CA ALA A 131 -3.91 -17.90 12.32
C ALA A 131 -3.86 -19.42 12.51
N LYS A 132 -2.72 -19.91 12.96
CA LYS A 132 -2.56 -21.34 13.28
C LYS A 132 -3.22 -21.64 14.63
N ARG A 133 -4.09 -22.65 14.68
CA ARG A 133 -4.76 -23.11 15.90
C ARG A 133 -3.84 -24.01 16.71
N ALA A 134 -4.23 -24.26 17.97
CA ALA A 134 -3.48 -25.14 18.88
C ALA A 134 -3.38 -26.59 18.40
N ASP A 135 -4.36 -27.06 17.63
CA ASP A 135 -4.38 -28.40 17.02
C ASP A 135 -3.51 -28.53 15.75
N GLY A 136 -2.83 -27.43 15.36
CA GLY A 136 -1.97 -27.39 14.19
C GLY A 136 -2.70 -27.03 12.88
N THR A 137 -4.02 -26.93 12.87
CA THR A 137 -4.81 -26.48 11.71
C THR A 137 -4.78 -24.96 11.58
N TYR A 138 -5.22 -24.44 10.44
CA TYR A 138 -5.37 -23.00 10.22
C TYR A 138 -6.82 -22.59 10.38
N GLU A 139 -7.03 -21.33 10.76
CA GLU A 139 -8.35 -20.73 10.87
C GLU A 139 -9.10 -20.77 9.54
N TYR A 140 -8.37 -20.51 8.46
CA TYR A 140 -8.79 -20.74 7.08
C TYR A 140 -7.58 -21.06 6.19
N GLU A 141 -7.84 -21.68 5.06
CA GLU A 141 -6.92 -21.83 3.94
C GLU A 141 -7.69 -21.47 2.67
N SER A 142 -7.16 -20.54 1.89
CA SER A 142 -7.79 -20.06 0.65
C SER A 142 -6.75 -20.01 -0.46
N HIS A 143 -6.98 -20.78 -1.51
CA HIS A 143 -6.19 -20.69 -2.73
C HIS A 143 -6.60 -19.44 -3.51
N VAL A 144 -5.61 -18.69 -3.99
CA VAL A 144 -5.78 -17.50 -4.83
C VAL A 144 -4.82 -17.57 -6.01
N ASP A 145 -5.29 -17.17 -7.19
CA ASP A 145 -4.48 -17.16 -8.39
C ASP A 145 -3.53 -15.96 -8.42
N TYR A 146 -3.95 -14.84 -7.81
CA TYR A 146 -3.23 -13.56 -7.83
C TYR A 146 -3.13 -12.97 -6.43
N TRP A 147 -1.93 -12.90 -5.87
CA TRP A 147 -1.66 -12.31 -4.55
C TRP A 147 -0.75 -11.08 -4.67
N MET A 148 -1.18 -9.96 -4.10
CA MET A 148 -0.51 -8.65 -4.19
C MET A 148 -0.54 -7.95 -2.82
N PRO A 149 0.33 -8.32 -1.86
CA PRO A 149 0.34 -7.76 -0.50
C PRO A 149 0.93 -6.35 -0.46
N PHE A 150 0.35 -5.50 0.42
CA PHE A 150 0.81 -4.13 0.65
C PHE A 150 0.91 -3.75 2.14
N ASN A 151 0.27 -4.49 3.06
CA ASN A 151 0.35 -4.23 4.49
C ASN A 151 0.39 -5.55 5.28
N GLY A 152 1.60 -6.07 5.55
CA GLY A 152 1.78 -7.35 6.22
C GLY A 152 1.07 -8.49 5.49
N GLY A 153 0.06 -9.08 6.13
CA GLY A 153 -0.79 -10.12 5.57
C GLY A 153 -1.99 -9.60 4.77
N ILE A 154 -2.12 -8.29 4.57
CA ILE A 154 -3.22 -7.66 3.83
C ILE A 154 -2.74 -7.32 2.41
N GLY A 155 -3.54 -7.68 1.41
CA GLY A 155 -3.26 -7.42 0.01
C GLY A 155 -4.48 -7.54 -0.88
N PHE A 156 -4.32 -7.25 -2.15
CA PHE A 156 -5.30 -7.56 -3.18
C PHE A 156 -5.17 -9.03 -3.58
N HIS A 157 -6.32 -9.67 -3.81
CA HIS A 157 -6.35 -11.01 -4.38
C HIS A 157 -7.72 -11.31 -5.01
N ASP A 158 -7.76 -12.27 -5.90
CA ASP A 158 -8.99 -12.82 -6.43
C ASP A 158 -9.77 -13.60 -5.35
N ALA A 159 -11.09 -13.61 -5.48
CA ALA A 159 -11.97 -14.32 -4.58
C ALA A 159 -13.00 -15.12 -5.37
N SER A 160 -12.58 -16.27 -5.92
CA SER A 160 -13.39 -17.16 -6.74
C SER A 160 -14.63 -17.72 -6.03
N TRP A 161 -14.60 -17.74 -4.70
CA TRP A 161 -15.74 -18.14 -3.85
C TRP A 161 -16.84 -17.07 -3.69
N ARG A 162 -16.65 -15.87 -4.28
CA ARG A 162 -17.66 -14.79 -4.25
C ARG A 162 -18.24 -14.56 -5.62
N SER A 163 -19.57 -14.42 -5.68
CA SER A 163 -20.28 -14.05 -6.90
C SER A 163 -20.69 -12.58 -6.95
N LYS A 164 -20.54 -11.85 -5.81
CA LYS A 164 -20.92 -10.43 -5.68
C LYS A 164 -19.81 -9.65 -4.99
N PHE A 165 -19.63 -8.42 -5.45
CA PHE A 165 -18.65 -7.47 -4.93
C PHE A 165 -19.30 -6.08 -4.77
N GLY A 166 -18.69 -5.22 -3.94
CA GLY A 166 -19.19 -3.87 -3.71
C GLY A 166 -20.31 -3.78 -2.67
N GLY A 167 -20.90 -2.60 -2.56
CA GLY A 167 -22.02 -2.30 -1.67
C GLY A 167 -21.69 -2.49 -0.19
N THR A 168 -22.62 -3.09 0.57
CA THR A 168 -22.49 -3.27 2.03
C THR A 168 -22.01 -4.65 2.45
N ILE A 169 -21.52 -5.47 1.53
CA ILE A 169 -21.10 -6.87 1.81
C ILE A 169 -20.03 -6.91 2.90
N TYR A 170 -19.06 -5.97 2.87
CA TYR A 170 -17.95 -5.89 3.84
C TYR A 170 -18.42 -5.73 5.29
N GLN A 171 -19.60 -5.20 5.51
CA GLN A 171 -20.12 -4.98 6.88
C GLN A 171 -20.34 -6.29 7.63
N TYR A 172 -20.78 -7.35 6.95
CA TYR A 172 -21.18 -8.62 7.58
C TYR A 172 -20.48 -9.85 7.00
N SER A 173 -20.05 -9.79 5.73
CA SER A 173 -19.41 -10.89 5.00
C SER A 173 -18.11 -10.44 4.32
N GLY A 174 -17.37 -9.56 4.96
CA GLY A 174 -16.04 -9.10 4.51
C GLY A 174 -14.94 -10.15 4.67
N SER A 175 -13.73 -9.76 4.26
CA SER A 175 -12.50 -10.54 4.42
C SER A 175 -11.92 -10.42 5.84
N HIS A 176 -10.73 -11.00 6.06
CA HIS A 176 -9.92 -10.76 7.27
C HIS A 176 -8.98 -9.54 7.12
N GLY A 177 -9.36 -8.57 6.29
CA GLY A 177 -8.60 -7.34 6.04
C GLY A 177 -8.14 -7.18 4.58
N CYS A 178 -8.05 -8.25 3.81
CA CYS A 178 -7.66 -8.22 2.40
C CYS A 178 -8.73 -7.57 1.51
N ILE A 179 -8.30 -7.16 0.32
CA ILE A 179 -9.16 -6.60 -0.72
C ILE A 179 -9.49 -7.71 -1.70
N ASN A 180 -10.71 -8.25 -1.58
CA ASN A 180 -11.21 -9.32 -2.46
C ASN A 180 -11.69 -8.73 -3.78
N LEU A 181 -11.23 -9.24 -4.89
CA LEU A 181 -11.56 -8.81 -6.25
C LEU A 181 -12.21 -9.95 -7.06
N PRO A 182 -13.01 -9.63 -8.09
CA PRO A 182 -13.39 -10.59 -9.11
C PRO A 182 -12.12 -11.17 -9.79
N VAL A 183 -12.13 -12.45 -10.16
CA VAL A 183 -10.95 -13.16 -10.68
C VAL A 183 -10.35 -12.48 -11.91
N ASP A 184 -11.20 -12.14 -12.89
CA ASP A 184 -10.80 -11.44 -14.11
C ASP A 184 -10.19 -10.05 -13.82
N LYS A 185 -10.74 -9.34 -12.85
CA LYS A 185 -10.26 -8.03 -12.41
C LYS A 185 -8.94 -8.13 -11.66
N ALA A 186 -8.80 -9.11 -10.76
CA ALA A 186 -7.54 -9.37 -10.06
C ALA A 186 -6.40 -9.70 -11.03
N LYS A 187 -6.68 -10.48 -12.08
CA LYS A 187 -5.72 -10.78 -13.14
C LYS A 187 -5.19 -9.51 -13.81
N LEU A 188 -6.09 -8.64 -14.24
CA LEU A 188 -5.71 -7.38 -14.90
C LEU A 188 -4.94 -6.44 -13.98
N LEU A 189 -5.32 -6.35 -12.67
CA LEU A 189 -4.57 -5.58 -11.69
C LEU A 189 -3.18 -6.16 -11.48
N TYR A 190 -3.06 -7.49 -11.39
CA TYR A 190 -1.79 -8.19 -11.22
C TYR A 190 -0.79 -7.90 -12.35
N GLU A 191 -1.27 -7.72 -13.59
CA GLU A 191 -0.42 -7.35 -14.72
C GLU A 191 0.14 -5.93 -14.59
N LYS A 192 -0.61 -5.00 -14.00
CA LYS A 192 -0.29 -3.58 -13.87
C LYS A 192 0.60 -3.24 -12.67
N VAL A 193 0.39 -3.91 -11.53
CA VAL A 193 1.09 -3.56 -10.29
C VAL A 193 2.54 -4.05 -10.26
N TYR A 194 3.37 -3.34 -9.51
CA TYR A 194 4.78 -3.67 -9.30
C TYR A 194 5.20 -3.42 -7.85
N LYS A 195 6.30 -4.04 -7.44
CA LYS A 195 6.88 -3.84 -6.10
C LYS A 195 7.22 -2.37 -5.87
N GLY A 196 6.80 -1.83 -4.73
CA GLY A 196 7.02 -0.43 -4.36
C GLY A 196 5.91 0.52 -4.81
N MET A 197 4.95 0.06 -5.64
CA MET A 197 3.83 0.88 -6.06
C MET A 197 2.99 1.35 -4.86
N PRO A 198 2.63 2.64 -4.80
CA PRO A 198 1.79 3.17 -3.73
C PRO A 198 0.39 2.57 -3.73
N VAL A 199 -0.14 2.31 -2.52
CA VAL A 199 -1.52 1.88 -2.28
C VAL A 199 -2.12 2.80 -1.23
N LEU A 200 -3.14 3.58 -1.61
CA LEU A 200 -3.82 4.55 -0.76
C LEU A 200 -5.18 3.98 -0.35
N CYS A 201 -5.36 3.76 0.95
CA CYS A 201 -6.58 3.18 1.51
C CYS A 201 -7.31 4.22 2.36
N HIS A 202 -8.59 4.47 2.07
CA HIS A 202 -9.40 5.48 2.77
C HIS A 202 -10.88 5.09 2.83
N ASN A 203 -11.65 5.89 3.61
CA ASN A 203 -13.10 5.77 3.73
C ASN A 203 -13.84 7.01 3.16
#